data_f0fc678814161a56e9a722d32c719c92
#
_entry.id   f0fc678814161a56e9a722d32c719c92
#
_cell.length_a   1.000
_cell.length_b   1.000
_cell.length_c   1.000
_cell.angle_alpha   90.00
_cell.angle_beta   90.00
_cell.angle_gamma   90.00
#
_symmetry.space_group_name_H-M   'P 1'
#
loop_
_entity.id
_entity.type
_entity.pdbx_description
1 polymer ?
#
loop_
_entity_poly.entity_id
_entity_poly.type
_entity_poly.pdbx_seq_one_letter_code
_entity_poly.pdbx_strand_id
1 'polypeptide(L)'
;ITLPAGLIGFPELKQYILLDHESDSPFKWLQSLDDGAIAFVLINPLLFKPDYLVEVSETEISDLKIEAEEDAVISVIITMPSNPKNMTANLKAPLIFNLKNRFGKQIILNNSAYTTRHNIMEEVKKRAEEAGKDDAQQLVAKVKKAHSDSQVAQDGSKVTAK
;
A
#
# COMPACT_ATOMS: atom_id res chain seq x y z
N ILE A 1 1.33 14.52 2.00
CA ILE A 1 2.59 13.76 2.03
C ILE A 1 3.53 14.29 0.95
N THR A 2 4.74 14.59 1.34
CA THR A 2 5.80 14.99 0.41
C THR A 2 6.78 13.83 0.21
N LEU A 3 7.00 13.43 -1.04
CA LEU A 3 7.98 12.44 -1.46
C LEU A 3 9.10 13.14 -2.23
N PRO A 4 10.19 13.61 -1.60
CA PRO A 4 11.21 14.43 -2.28
C PRO A 4 11.87 13.75 -3.49
N ALA A 5 12.01 12.43 -3.45
CA ALA A 5 12.51 11.63 -4.57
C ALA A 5 11.40 11.18 -5.55
N GLY A 6 10.13 11.42 -5.23
CA GLY A 6 8.98 10.86 -5.94
C GLY A 6 8.83 9.36 -5.71
N LEU A 7 8.01 8.71 -6.52
CA LEU A 7 7.89 7.26 -6.58
C LEU A 7 8.70 6.69 -7.74
N ILE A 8 9.07 5.43 -7.63
CA ILE A 8 9.74 4.70 -8.73
C ILE A 8 8.80 4.70 -9.95
N GLY A 9 9.28 5.21 -11.06
CA GLY A 9 8.51 5.42 -12.28
C GLY A 9 7.80 6.79 -12.36
N PHE A 10 7.75 7.55 -11.26
CA PHE A 10 7.13 8.88 -11.18
C PHE A 10 8.02 9.86 -10.37
N PRO A 11 9.27 10.07 -10.79
CA PRO A 11 10.23 10.88 -10.01
C PRO A 11 9.85 12.36 -9.95
N GLU A 12 8.99 12.84 -10.87
CA GLU A 12 8.55 14.23 -10.94
C GLU A 12 7.40 14.56 -10.00
N LEU A 13 6.61 13.54 -9.61
CA LEU A 13 5.48 13.73 -8.71
C LEU A 13 5.96 13.69 -7.26
N LYS A 14 5.79 14.80 -6.53
CA LYS A 14 6.33 15.00 -5.18
C LYS A 14 5.26 15.16 -4.11
N GLN A 15 4.12 15.73 -4.48
CA GLN A 15 3.06 16.06 -3.55
C GLN A 15 1.90 15.10 -3.68
N TYR A 16 1.47 14.56 -2.54
CA TYR A 16 0.39 13.58 -2.49
C TYR A 16 -0.53 13.86 -1.31
N ILE A 17 -1.77 13.42 -1.43
CA ILE A 17 -2.69 13.30 -0.31
C ILE A 17 -2.99 11.83 -0.03
N LEU A 18 -2.98 11.46 1.24
CA LEU A 18 -3.35 10.13 1.70
C LEU A 18 -4.82 10.17 2.13
N LEU A 19 -5.64 9.38 1.46
CA LEU A 19 -7.08 9.31 1.68
C LEU A 19 -7.47 7.91 2.15
N ASP A 20 -8.36 7.85 3.13
CA ASP A 20 -9.01 6.60 3.50
C ASP A 20 -10.04 6.23 2.43
N HIS A 21 -10.08 4.96 2.06
CA HIS A 21 -11.07 4.48 1.08
C HIS A 21 -12.48 4.51 1.68
N GLU A 22 -12.64 3.86 2.83
CA GLU A 22 -13.81 3.83 3.71
C GLU A 22 -13.34 3.56 5.13
N SER A 23 -14.17 3.85 6.14
CA SER A 23 -13.80 3.74 7.56
C SER A 23 -13.29 2.35 7.98
N ASP A 24 -13.79 1.28 7.35
CA ASP A 24 -13.42 -0.10 7.66
C ASP A 24 -12.52 -0.75 6.59
N SER A 25 -12.12 0.00 5.57
CA SER A 25 -11.27 -0.50 4.49
C SER A 25 -9.81 -0.61 4.94
N PRO A 26 -9.11 -1.72 4.62
CA PRO A 26 -7.66 -1.82 4.84
C PRO A 26 -6.85 -1.00 3.83
N PHE A 27 -7.52 -0.45 2.81
CA PHE A 27 -6.88 0.28 1.72
C PHE A 27 -6.88 1.77 1.96
N LYS A 28 -5.82 2.43 1.48
CA LYS A 28 -5.71 3.89 1.40
C LYS A 28 -5.38 4.28 -0.03
N TRP A 29 -5.79 5.48 -0.41
CA TRP A 29 -5.41 6.08 -1.68
C TRP A 29 -4.28 7.08 -1.47
N LEU A 30 -3.22 6.96 -2.26
CA LEU A 30 -2.18 7.96 -2.37
C LEU A 30 -2.39 8.71 -3.69
N GLN A 31 -3.15 9.80 -3.62
CA GLN A 31 -3.50 10.63 -4.78
C GLN A 31 -2.42 11.68 -5.00
N SER A 32 -1.88 11.76 -6.21
CA SER A 32 -0.98 12.86 -6.59
C SER A 32 -1.73 14.19 -6.64
N LEU A 33 -1.08 15.24 -6.11
CA LEU A 33 -1.53 16.63 -6.22
C LEU A 33 -0.87 17.34 -7.41
N ASP A 34 0.23 16.77 -7.91
CA ASP A 34 0.95 17.30 -9.09
C ASP A 34 0.29 16.83 -10.39
N ASP A 35 -0.30 15.62 -10.39
CA ASP A 35 -1.05 15.06 -11.51
C ASP A 35 -2.31 14.33 -10.99
N GLY A 36 -3.48 14.95 -11.20
CA GLY A 36 -4.75 14.42 -10.71
C GLY A 36 -5.19 13.09 -11.35
N ALA A 37 -4.56 12.67 -12.45
CA ALA A 37 -4.83 11.38 -13.09
C ALA A 37 -4.09 10.21 -12.41
N ILE A 38 -3.12 10.50 -11.53
CA ILE A 38 -2.26 9.48 -10.91
C ILE A 38 -2.64 9.29 -9.45
N ALA A 39 -3.04 8.06 -9.12
CA ALA A 39 -3.28 7.60 -7.76
C ALA A 39 -2.79 6.17 -7.57
N PHE A 40 -2.35 5.85 -6.38
CA PHE A 40 -1.88 4.52 -5.99
C PHE A 40 -2.72 3.99 -4.84
N VAL A 41 -3.01 2.69 -4.86
CA VAL A 41 -3.66 2.04 -3.73
C VAL A 41 -2.61 1.44 -2.82
N LEU A 42 -2.72 1.72 -1.53
CA LEU A 42 -1.79 1.28 -0.50
C LEU A 42 -2.49 0.36 0.50
N ILE A 43 -1.70 -0.55 1.07
CA ILE A 43 -2.09 -1.37 2.21
C ILE A 43 -0.93 -1.49 3.21
N ASN A 44 -1.26 -1.63 4.49
CA ASN A 44 -0.25 -2.05 5.47
C ASN A 44 0.09 -3.53 5.25
N PRO A 45 1.34 -3.86 4.91
CA PRO A 45 1.73 -5.25 4.60
C PRO A 45 1.56 -6.21 5.78
N LEU A 46 1.65 -5.73 7.01
CA LEU A 46 1.49 -6.56 8.21
C LEU A 46 0.07 -7.15 8.35
N LEU A 47 -0.92 -6.60 7.66
CA LEU A 47 -2.28 -7.14 7.66
C LEU A 47 -2.38 -8.51 7.00
N PHE A 48 -1.58 -8.76 5.96
CA PHE A 48 -1.59 -10.05 5.24
C PHE A 48 -0.30 -10.85 5.40
N LYS A 49 0.82 -10.19 5.72
CA LYS A 49 2.13 -10.79 5.93
C LYS A 49 2.74 -10.29 7.24
N PRO A 50 2.37 -10.91 8.41
CA PRO A 50 2.80 -10.44 9.73
C PRO A 50 4.31 -10.51 9.96
N ASP A 51 5.01 -11.37 9.23
CA ASP A 51 6.46 -11.55 9.25
C ASP A 51 7.20 -10.62 8.27
N TYR A 52 6.49 -9.67 7.65
CA TYR A 52 7.12 -8.70 6.76
C TYR A 52 8.04 -7.78 7.55
N LEU A 53 9.30 -7.72 7.13
CA LEU A 53 10.33 -6.94 7.78
C LEU A 53 10.98 -5.97 6.78
N VAL A 54 11.06 -4.71 7.16
CA VAL A 54 11.76 -3.66 6.42
C VAL A 54 13.12 -3.44 7.07
N GLU A 55 14.15 -3.97 6.46
CA GLU A 55 15.53 -3.79 6.90
C GLU A 55 16.16 -2.66 6.09
N VAL A 56 16.37 -1.53 6.74
CA VAL A 56 16.98 -0.32 6.17
C VAL A 56 18.00 0.25 7.14
N SER A 57 19.05 0.87 6.60
CA SER A 57 20.01 1.58 7.43
C SER A 57 19.47 2.96 7.84
N GLU A 58 19.97 3.47 8.96
CA GLU A 58 19.63 4.82 9.39
C GLU A 58 19.97 5.89 8.35
N THR A 59 21.04 5.69 7.57
CA THR A 59 21.42 6.57 6.48
C THR A 59 20.43 6.61 5.35
N GLU A 60 19.77 5.47 5.04
CA GLU A 60 18.76 5.39 3.97
C GLU A 60 17.48 6.14 4.30
N ILE A 61 17.15 6.29 5.59
CA ILE A 61 15.92 6.94 6.06
C ILE A 61 16.17 8.25 6.82
N SER A 62 17.42 8.72 6.90
CA SER A 62 17.80 9.92 7.66
C SER A 62 17.04 11.18 7.23
N ASP A 63 16.72 11.29 5.95
CA ASP A 63 15.94 12.38 5.36
C ASP A 63 14.46 12.38 5.83
N LEU A 64 13.95 11.26 6.31
CA LEU A 64 12.61 11.17 6.89
C LEU A 64 12.54 11.73 8.32
N LYS A 65 13.68 11.87 9.02
CA LYS A 65 13.75 12.39 10.40
C LYS A 65 12.80 11.68 11.36
N ILE A 66 12.80 10.34 11.30
CA ILE A 66 12.01 9.49 12.19
C ILE A 66 12.74 9.45 13.55
N GLU A 67 12.10 9.95 14.60
CA GLU A 67 12.66 10.01 15.96
C GLU A 67 12.19 8.83 16.81
N ALA A 68 11.01 8.29 16.53
CA ALA A 68 10.45 7.16 17.23
C ALA A 68 9.77 6.20 16.24
N GLU A 69 9.77 4.92 16.54
CA GLU A 69 9.24 3.88 15.67
C GLU A 69 7.74 4.07 15.39
N GLU A 70 6.99 4.55 16.37
CA GLU A 70 5.56 4.85 16.25
C GLU A 70 5.25 6.02 15.30
N ASP A 71 6.24 6.83 14.95
CA ASP A 71 6.08 7.91 13.96
C ASP A 71 6.14 7.41 12.52
N ALA A 72 6.67 6.20 12.33
CA ALA A 72 6.84 5.59 11.04
C ALA A 72 5.64 4.71 10.66
N VAL A 73 5.12 4.91 9.45
CA VAL A 73 4.12 4.03 8.86
C VAL A 73 4.67 3.39 7.59
N ILE A 74 4.57 2.07 7.52
CA ILE A 74 4.96 1.29 6.36
C ILE A 74 3.71 0.94 5.55
N SER A 75 3.78 1.19 4.26
CA SER A 75 2.75 0.79 3.30
C SER A 75 3.38 0.21 2.04
N VAL A 76 2.63 -0.61 1.33
CA VAL A 76 3.04 -1.13 0.03
C VAL A 76 2.00 -0.82 -1.03
N ILE A 77 2.45 -0.56 -2.25
CA ILE A 77 1.56 -0.34 -3.40
C ILE A 77 0.99 -1.68 -3.81
N ILE A 78 -0.31 -1.69 -4.10
CA ILE A 78 -1.00 -2.87 -4.60
C ILE A 78 -1.51 -2.66 -6.02
N THR A 79 -1.59 -3.75 -6.78
CA THR A 79 -2.26 -3.81 -8.06
C THR A 79 -3.57 -4.57 -7.88
N MET A 80 -4.66 -3.92 -8.28
CA MET A 80 -6.02 -4.44 -8.15
C MET A 80 -6.59 -4.81 -9.54
N PRO A 81 -6.40 -6.07 -10.00
CA PRO A 81 -7.01 -6.52 -11.25
C PRO A 81 -8.50 -6.80 -11.06
N SER A 82 -9.24 -7.03 -12.16
CA SER A 82 -10.68 -7.35 -12.12
C SER A 82 -11.00 -8.58 -11.26
N ASN A 83 -10.11 -9.59 -11.27
CA ASN A 83 -10.24 -10.74 -10.37
C ASN A 83 -9.43 -10.49 -9.07
N PRO A 84 -10.10 -10.33 -7.90
CA PRO A 84 -9.44 -10.05 -6.64
C PRO A 84 -8.46 -11.15 -6.18
N LYS A 85 -8.60 -12.38 -6.69
CA LYS A 85 -7.66 -13.47 -6.41
C LYS A 85 -6.26 -13.20 -6.96
N ASN A 86 -6.15 -12.33 -7.96
CA ASN A 86 -4.90 -11.96 -8.61
C ASN A 86 -4.32 -10.63 -8.07
N MET A 87 -4.86 -10.11 -6.97
CA MET A 87 -4.36 -8.91 -6.30
C MET A 87 -2.94 -9.13 -5.80
N THR A 88 -2.05 -8.20 -6.14
CA THR A 88 -0.63 -8.29 -5.77
C THR A 88 -0.15 -7.04 -5.04
N ALA A 89 0.82 -7.23 -4.16
CA ALA A 89 1.51 -6.17 -3.43
C ALA A 89 2.98 -6.10 -3.84
N ASN A 90 3.51 -4.89 -3.93
CA ASN A 90 4.93 -4.66 -4.13
C ASN A 90 5.66 -4.68 -2.78
N LEU A 91 6.03 -5.87 -2.32
CA LEU A 91 6.80 -6.06 -1.09
C LEU A 91 8.28 -5.68 -1.25
N LYS A 92 8.76 -5.58 -2.50
CA LYS A 92 10.17 -5.26 -2.81
C LYS A 92 10.48 -3.78 -2.60
N ALA A 93 9.48 -2.91 -2.75
CA ALA A 93 9.67 -1.47 -2.68
C ALA A 93 8.59 -0.79 -1.82
N PRO A 94 8.65 -0.97 -0.48
CA PRO A 94 7.71 -0.31 0.44
C PRO A 94 7.89 1.21 0.45
N LEU A 95 6.82 1.88 0.89
CA LEU A 95 6.81 3.28 1.27
C LEU A 95 6.92 3.38 2.79
N ILE A 96 7.79 4.26 3.26
CA ILE A 96 7.89 4.64 4.66
C ILE A 96 7.46 6.10 4.77
N PHE A 97 6.50 6.38 5.65
CA PHE A 97 6.02 7.73 5.93
C PHE A 97 6.35 8.11 7.37
N ASN A 98 6.80 9.34 7.58
CA ASN A 98 6.82 9.95 8.90
C ASN A 98 5.53 10.77 9.09
N LEU A 99 4.69 10.36 10.03
CA LEU A 99 3.40 11.00 10.29
C LEU A 99 3.53 12.40 10.91
N LYS A 100 4.63 12.70 11.60
CA LYS A 100 4.84 14.03 12.22
C LYS A 100 5.13 15.12 11.19
N ASN A 101 6.08 14.86 10.28
CA ASN A 101 6.53 15.84 9.30
C ASN A 101 5.94 15.65 7.91
N ARG A 102 5.21 14.56 7.69
CA ARG A 102 4.55 14.19 6.41
C ARG A 102 5.50 13.97 5.24
N PHE A 103 6.76 13.65 5.52
CA PHE A 103 7.69 13.16 4.50
C PHE A 103 7.54 11.65 4.32
N GLY A 104 7.75 11.21 3.10
CA GLY A 104 7.75 9.80 2.75
C GLY A 104 8.86 9.47 1.77
N LYS A 105 9.17 8.18 1.68
CA LYS A 105 10.19 7.64 0.79
C LYS A 105 9.84 6.22 0.38
N GLN A 106 10.02 5.93 -0.90
CA GLN A 106 9.98 4.56 -1.39
C GLN A 106 11.39 3.98 -1.39
N ILE A 107 11.56 2.79 -0.82
CA ILE A 107 12.87 2.14 -0.64
C ILE A 107 12.84 0.78 -1.29
N ILE A 108 13.93 0.42 -2.00
CA ILE A 108 14.08 -0.91 -2.59
C ILE A 108 14.82 -1.80 -1.59
N LEU A 109 14.14 -2.83 -1.11
CA LEU A 109 14.72 -3.80 -0.18
C LEU A 109 15.63 -4.79 -0.91
N ASN A 110 16.74 -5.15 -0.28
CA ASN A 110 17.68 -6.15 -0.81
C ASN A 110 17.24 -7.60 -0.57
N ASN A 111 16.23 -7.83 0.28
CA ASN A 111 15.73 -9.17 0.59
C ASN A 111 15.17 -9.85 -0.67
N SER A 112 15.74 -11.01 -1.03
CA SER A 112 15.35 -11.78 -2.22
C SER A 112 14.01 -12.51 -2.09
N ALA A 113 13.49 -12.66 -0.85
CA ALA A 113 12.18 -13.24 -0.59
C ALA A 113 11.02 -12.31 -0.97
N TYR A 114 11.28 -10.99 -1.10
CA TYR A 114 10.27 -10.01 -1.45
C TYR A 114 10.28 -9.73 -2.95
N THR A 115 9.08 -9.76 -3.54
CA THR A 115 8.86 -9.51 -4.97
C THR A 115 8.00 -8.26 -5.17
N THR A 116 8.02 -7.74 -6.39
CA THR A 116 7.18 -6.60 -6.80
C THR A 116 5.71 -6.98 -7.03
N ARG A 117 5.40 -8.27 -7.10
CA ARG A 117 4.06 -8.82 -7.42
C ARG A 117 3.71 -9.99 -6.50
N HIS A 118 3.81 -9.78 -5.20
CA HIS A 118 3.43 -10.78 -4.19
C HIS A 118 1.91 -10.95 -4.12
N ASN A 119 1.41 -12.17 -4.28
CA ASN A 119 -0.03 -12.44 -4.26
C ASN A 119 -0.58 -12.34 -2.84
N ILE A 120 -1.45 -11.35 -2.60
CA ILE A 120 -2.03 -11.08 -1.27
C ILE A 120 -2.96 -12.23 -0.85
N MET A 121 -3.80 -12.72 -1.77
CA MET A 121 -4.81 -13.73 -1.44
C MET A 121 -4.19 -15.09 -1.13
N GLU A 122 -3.09 -15.44 -1.78
CA GLU A 122 -2.33 -16.65 -1.46
C GLU A 122 -1.69 -16.56 -0.07
N GLU A 123 -1.12 -15.41 0.28
CA GLU A 123 -0.53 -15.20 1.60
C GLU A 123 -1.59 -15.26 2.71
N VAL A 124 -2.75 -14.63 2.51
CA VAL A 124 -3.87 -14.69 3.45
C VAL A 124 -4.39 -16.12 3.61
N LYS A 125 -4.49 -16.88 2.52
CA LYS A 125 -4.92 -18.28 2.55
C LYS A 125 -3.91 -19.15 3.33
N LYS A 126 -2.62 -19.00 3.05
CA LYS A 126 -1.54 -19.70 3.77
C LYS A 126 -1.61 -19.41 5.27
N ARG A 127 -1.79 -18.14 5.65
CA ARG A 127 -1.95 -17.74 7.04
C ARG A 127 -3.18 -18.36 7.71
N ALA A 128 -4.30 -18.45 6.98
CA ALA A 128 -5.52 -19.10 7.48
C ALA A 128 -5.32 -20.59 7.78
N GLU A 129 -4.49 -21.26 6.99
CA GLU A 129 -4.14 -22.68 7.19
C GLU A 129 -3.20 -22.87 8.41
N GLU A 130 -2.28 -21.90 8.65
CA GLU A 130 -1.29 -21.97 9.73
C GLU A 130 -1.80 -21.52 11.11
N ALA A 131 -2.69 -20.52 11.19
CA ALA A 131 -3.04 -19.83 12.44
C ALA A 131 -4.51 -19.97 12.89
N GLY A 132 -5.36 -20.77 12.19
CA GLY A 132 -6.78 -20.87 12.49
C GLY A 132 -7.63 -19.83 11.74
N LYS A 133 -8.95 -20.15 11.58
CA LYS A 133 -9.77 -19.62 10.49
C LYS A 133 -10.31 -18.19 10.64
N ASP A 134 -10.39 -17.63 11.85
CA ASP A 134 -11.23 -16.44 12.09
C ASP A 134 -10.64 -15.12 11.60
N ASP A 135 -9.38 -14.80 11.92
CA ASP A 135 -8.75 -13.53 11.52
C ASP A 135 -8.52 -13.41 10.01
N ALA A 136 -8.15 -14.53 9.39
CA ALA A 136 -7.89 -14.57 7.96
C ALA A 136 -9.19 -14.44 7.14
N GLN A 137 -10.31 -15.01 7.61
CA GLN A 137 -11.61 -14.86 6.96
C GLN A 137 -12.12 -13.43 7.02
N GLN A 138 -11.91 -12.71 8.12
CA GLN A 138 -12.25 -11.29 8.25
C GLN A 138 -11.45 -10.43 7.28
N LEU A 139 -10.15 -10.68 7.15
CA LEU A 139 -9.29 -9.95 6.20
C LEU A 139 -9.71 -10.22 4.75
N VAL A 140 -9.98 -11.48 4.39
CA VAL A 140 -10.49 -11.85 3.05
C VAL A 140 -11.79 -11.11 2.74
N ALA A 141 -12.72 -11.06 3.69
CA ALA A 141 -13.99 -10.36 3.51
C ALA A 141 -13.80 -8.84 3.31
N LYS A 142 -12.93 -8.21 4.11
CA LYS A 142 -12.59 -6.78 3.99
C LYS A 142 -11.93 -6.46 2.65
N VAL A 143 -10.98 -7.28 2.22
CA VAL A 143 -10.29 -7.13 0.92
C VAL A 143 -11.27 -7.27 -0.24
N LYS A 144 -12.14 -8.29 -0.22
CA LYS A 144 -13.14 -8.50 -1.28
C LYS A 144 -14.16 -7.37 -1.35
N LYS A 145 -14.64 -6.89 -0.20
CA LYS A 145 -15.58 -5.76 -0.13
C LYS A 145 -14.96 -4.51 -0.73
N ALA A 146 -13.78 -4.12 -0.25
CA ALA A 146 -13.09 -2.92 -0.73
C ALA A 146 -12.75 -2.99 -2.22
N HIS A 147 -12.44 -4.18 -2.77
CA HIS A 147 -12.25 -4.38 -4.20
C HIS A 147 -13.53 -4.13 -5.00
N SER A 148 -14.68 -4.65 -4.54
CA SER A 148 -15.98 -4.44 -5.19
C SER A 148 -16.36 -2.97 -5.22
N ASP A 149 -16.14 -2.25 -4.10
CA ASP A 149 -16.46 -0.83 -3.97
C ASP A 149 -15.56 0.04 -4.89
N SER A 150 -14.29 -0.33 -5.05
CA SER A 150 -13.35 0.33 -5.97
C SER A 150 -13.76 0.17 -7.44
N GLN A 151 -14.30 -0.98 -7.84
CA GLN A 151 -14.79 -1.23 -9.20
C GLN A 151 -16.02 -0.37 -9.53
N VAL A 152 -16.94 -0.23 -8.58
CA VAL A 152 -18.15 0.62 -8.73
C VAL A 152 -17.76 2.09 -8.91
N ALA A 153 -16.77 2.59 -8.15
CA ALA A 153 -16.29 3.97 -8.27
C ALA A 153 -15.64 4.26 -9.65
N GLN A 154 -14.94 3.29 -10.25
CA GLN A 154 -14.36 3.43 -11.59
C GLN A 154 -15.40 3.42 -12.69
N ASP A 155 -16.46 2.66 -12.56
CA ASP A 155 -17.56 2.61 -13.54
C ASP A 155 -18.43 3.88 -13.46
N GLY A 156 -18.62 4.46 -12.28
CA GLY A 156 -19.37 5.70 -12.08
C GLY A 156 -18.71 6.93 -12.71
N SER A 157 -17.39 6.97 -12.86
CA SER A 157 -16.68 8.09 -13.49
C SER A 157 -16.70 8.04 -15.02
N LYS A 158 -17.13 6.96 -15.64
CA LYS A 158 -17.29 6.86 -17.10
C LYS A 158 -18.59 7.47 -17.64
N VAL A 159 -19.52 7.85 -16.80
CA VAL A 159 -20.87 8.32 -17.21
C VAL A 159 -20.98 9.84 -17.35
N THR A 160 -19.97 10.62 -17.02
CA THR A 160 -20.00 12.09 -17.07
C THR A 160 -19.04 12.72 -18.08
N ALA A 161 -18.84 12.11 -19.24
CA ALA A 161 -18.21 12.74 -20.40
C ALA A 161 -19.23 12.88 -21.54
N LYS A 162 -20.08 13.87 -21.41
CA LYS A 162 -20.79 14.48 -22.57
C LYS A 162 -20.59 15.98 -22.53
#